data_d168238b2f5e5710cb292c683d2b8080
#
_entry.id   d168238b2f5e5710cb292c683d2b8080
#
_cell.length_a   1.000
_cell.length_b   1.000
_cell.length_c   1.000
_cell.angle_alpha   90.00
_cell.angle_beta   90.00
_cell.angle_gamma   90.00
#
_symmetry.space_group_name_H-M   'P 1'
#
loop_
_entity.id
_entity.type
_entity.pdbx_description
1 polymer ?
#
loop_
_entity_poly.entity_id
_entity_poly.type
_entity_poly.pdbx_seq_one_letter_code
_entity_poly.pdbx_strand_id
1 'polypeptide(L)'
;MPPRMLKIDIEQILERVLDELKIDRDAMGRLAKALTFICGAEHATTVALRTASETGTDQDIKRARAAFMKLKSSERNAALAMLKG
;
A
#
# COMPACT_ATOMS: atom_id res chain seq x y z
N MET A 1 2.91 27.91 18.86
CA MET A 1 3.18 27.76 18.29
C MET A 1 3.67 26.95 17.38
N PRO A 2 4.23 25.97 17.62
CA PRO A 2 4.84 25.34 16.54
C PRO A 2 3.91 24.69 15.62
N PRO A 3 3.82 25.22 14.50
CA PRO A 3 2.96 24.69 13.49
C PRO A 3 3.40 23.34 13.00
N ARG A 4 4.55 22.91 13.37
CA ARG A 4 4.98 21.63 12.88
C ARG A 4 4.09 20.50 13.34
N MET A 5 3.34 20.73 14.37
CA MET A 5 2.37 19.74 14.79
C MET A 5 1.28 19.57 13.76
N LEU A 6 1.11 20.58 12.94
CA LEU A 6 0.11 20.50 11.89
C LEU A 6 0.62 19.80 10.66
N LYS A 7 1.93 19.59 10.61
CA LYS A 7 2.48 18.83 9.52
C LYS A 7 2.46 17.37 9.88
N ILE A 8 1.30 16.89 10.11
CA ILE A 8 1.16 15.47 10.31
C ILE A 8 1.61 14.82 9.02
N ASP A 9 2.62 13.99 9.15
CA ASP A 9 3.14 13.29 8.02
C ASP A 9 2.12 12.24 7.62
N ILE A 10 1.43 12.51 6.54
CA ILE A 10 0.40 11.61 6.04
C ILE A 10 0.99 10.24 5.75
N GLU A 11 2.26 10.21 5.32
CA GLU A 11 2.93 8.94 5.08
C GLU A 11 3.06 8.11 6.34
N GLN A 12 3.40 8.74 7.46
CA GLN A 12 3.48 8.03 8.73
C GLN A 12 2.13 7.50 9.17
N ILE A 13 1.09 8.29 8.96
CA ILE A 13 -0.25 7.85 9.30
C ILE A 13 -0.65 6.65 8.45
N LEU A 14 -0.35 6.71 7.16
CA LEU A 14 -0.66 5.60 6.26
C LEU A 14 0.12 4.35 6.62
N GLU A 15 1.39 4.49 6.96
CA GLU A 15 2.18 3.35 7.40
C GLU A 15 1.59 2.70 8.65
N ARG A 16 1.15 3.53 9.59
CA ARG A 16 0.53 3.03 10.80
C ARG A 16 -0.77 2.30 10.49
N VAL A 17 -1.57 2.86 9.60
CA VAL A 17 -2.82 2.21 9.18
C VAL A 17 -2.53 0.87 8.52
N LEU A 18 -1.50 0.83 7.67
CA LEU A 18 -1.10 -0.41 7.01
C LEU A 18 -0.63 -1.44 8.03
N ASP A 19 0.10 -0.99 9.06
CA ASP A 19 0.54 -1.89 10.12
C ASP A 19 -0.63 -2.42 10.95
N GLU A 20 -1.59 -1.55 11.26
CA GLU A 20 -2.77 -1.94 12.02
C GLU A 20 -3.63 -2.93 11.26
N LEU A 21 -3.68 -2.79 9.95
CA LEU A 21 -4.40 -3.73 9.11
C LEU A 21 -3.62 -5.03 8.92
N LYS A 22 -2.41 -5.10 9.48
CA LYS A 22 -1.56 -6.29 9.38
C LYS A 22 -1.39 -6.72 7.94
N ILE A 23 -0.93 -5.78 7.12
CA ILE A 23 -0.69 -6.08 5.72
C ILE A 23 0.54 -6.95 5.62
N ASP A 24 0.31 -8.23 5.65
CA ASP A 24 1.33 -9.23 5.51
C ASP A 24 1.45 -9.65 4.05
N ARG A 25 2.16 -10.74 3.83
CA ARG A 25 2.40 -11.25 2.49
C ARG A 25 1.10 -11.58 1.76
N ASP A 26 0.15 -12.19 2.45
CA ASP A 26 -1.16 -12.51 1.86
C ASP A 26 -1.93 -11.26 1.49
N ALA A 27 -1.94 -10.27 2.39
CA ALA A 27 -2.63 -9.02 2.13
C ALA A 27 -2.02 -8.31 0.92
N MET A 28 -0.71 -8.38 0.76
CA MET A 28 -0.05 -7.77 -0.39
C MET A 28 -0.47 -8.44 -1.70
N GLY A 29 -0.67 -9.75 -1.68
CA GLY A 29 -1.19 -10.46 -2.83
C GLY A 29 -2.59 -10.01 -3.18
N ARG A 30 -3.45 -9.81 -2.17
CA ARG A 30 -4.81 -9.32 -2.38
C ARG A 30 -4.81 -7.89 -2.91
N LEU A 31 -3.93 -7.04 -2.37
CA LEU A 31 -3.80 -5.68 -2.87
C LEU A 31 -3.32 -5.67 -4.32
N ALA A 32 -2.41 -6.55 -4.66
CA ALA A 32 -1.93 -6.67 -6.04
C ALA A 32 -3.07 -7.02 -6.98
N LYS A 33 -3.93 -7.95 -6.58
CA LYS A 33 -5.11 -8.30 -7.37
C LYS A 33 -6.06 -7.11 -7.51
N ALA A 34 -6.30 -6.40 -6.42
CA ALA A 34 -7.16 -5.22 -6.45
C ALA A 34 -6.62 -4.18 -7.41
N LEU A 35 -5.32 -3.91 -7.33
CA LEU A 35 -4.70 -2.92 -8.19
C LEU A 35 -4.64 -3.36 -9.65
N THR A 36 -4.64 -4.65 -9.92
CA THR A 36 -4.75 -5.15 -11.28
C THR A 36 -6.02 -4.64 -11.94
N PHE A 37 -7.12 -4.58 -11.18
CA PHE A 37 -8.36 -4.03 -11.70
C PHE A 37 -8.38 -2.50 -11.71
N ILE A 38 -7.76 -1.88 -10.74
CA ILE A 38 -7.82 -0.42 -10.57
C ILE A 38 -6.81 0.29 -11.46
N CYS A 39 -5.57 -0.18 -11.45
CA CYS A 39 -4.45 0.49 -12.12
C CYS A 39 -3.88 -0.30 -13.29
N GLY A 40 -4.17 -1.58 -13.37
CA GLY A 40 -3.61 -2.45 -14.39
C GLY A 40 -2.50 -3.34 -13.85
N ALA A 41 -2.35 -4.50 -14.47
CA ALA A 41 -1.39 -5.52 -14.03
C ALA A 41 0.06 -5.07 -14.18
N GLU A 42 0.32 -4.16 -15.10
CA GLU A 42 1.67 -3.69 -15.38
C GLU A 42 2.04 -2.41 -14.63
N HIS A 43 1.11 -1.87 -13.87
CA HIS A 43 1.40 -0.66 -13.08
C HIS A 43 2.50 -0.97 -12.07
N ALA A 44 3.42 -0.03 -11.88
CA ALA A 44 4.58 -0.24 -11.01
C ALA A 44 4.18 -0.69 -9.59
N THR A 45 3.12 -0.10 -9.05
CA THR A 45 2.66 -0.46 -7.70
C THR A 45 2.09 -1.87 -7.68
N THR A 46 1.35 -2.26 -8.71
CA THR A 46 0.81 -3.61 -8.80
C THR A 46 1.94 -4.64 -8.85
N VAL A 47 2.95 -4.35 -9.66
CA VAL A 47 4.12 -5.23 -9.78
C VAL A 47 4.86 -5.32 -8.46
N ALA A 48 5.05 -4.19 -7.78
CA ALA A 48 5.76 -4.15 -6.50
C ALA A 48 5.03 -4.99 -5.44
N LEU A 49 3.71 -4.87 -5.37
CA LEU A 49 2.92 -5.64 -4.42
C LEU A 49 2.95 -7.13 -4.74
N ARG A 50 2.85 -7.47 -6.02
CA ARG A 50 2.92 -8.86 -6.42
C ARG A 50 4.28 -9.46 -6.08
N THR A 51 5.35 -8.74 -6.37
CA THR A 51 6.71 -9.18 -6.05
C THR A 51 6.86 -9.39 -4.55
N ALA A 52 6.37 -8.45 -3.73
CA ALA A 52 6.44 -8.59 -2.29
C ALA A 52 5.68 -9.82 -1.81
N SER A 53 4.54 -10.13 -2.42
CA SER A 53 3.77 -11.30 -2.03
C SER A 53 4.47 -12.60 -2.43
N GLU A 54 5.23 -12.57 -3.51
CA GLU A 54 5.94 -13.75 -3.99
C GLU A 54 7.22 -14.00 -3.21
N THR A 55 7.99 -12.95 -2.94
CA THR A 55 9.29 -13.11 -2.28
C THR A 55 9.17 -13.09 -0.76
N GLY A 56 8.28 -12.26 -0.23
CA GLY A 56 8.13 -12.08 1.21
C GLY A 56 9.31 -11.41 1.89
N THR A 57 10.24 -10.82 1.14
CA THR A 57 11.40 -10.18 1.73
C THR A 57 11.04 -8.80 2.27
N ASP A 58 11.74 -8.39 3.33
CA ASP A 58 11.50 -7.07 3.93
C ASP A 58 11.72 -5.95 2.93
N GLN A 59 12.74 -6.09 2.08
CA GLN A 59 13.05 -5.08 1.10
C GLN A 59 11.91 -4.89 0.10
N ASP A 60 11.38 -6.00 -0.41
CA ASP A 60 10.28 -5.94 -1.36
C ASP A 60 9.01 -5.44 -0.71
N ILE A 61 8.77 -5.81 0.54
CA ILE A 61 7.62 -5.32 1.30
C ILE A 61 7.72 -3.81 1.48
N LYS A 62 8.90 -3.30 1.82
CA LYS A 62 9.10 -1.86 1.96
C LYS A 62 8.86 -1.12 0.65
N ARG A 63 9.35 -1.68 -0.45
CA ARG A 63 9.14 -1.09 -1.77
C ARG A 63 7.66 -1.06 -2.12
N ALA A 64 6.96 -2.15 -1.85
CA ALA A 64 5.54 -2.23 -2.13
C ALA A 64 4.76 -1.20 -1.33
N ARG A 65 5.07 -1.06 -0.04
CA ARG A 65 4.42 -0.05 0.80
C ARG A 65 4.68 1.35 0.27
N ALA A 66 5.91 1.66 -0.08
CA ALA A 66 6.26 2.98 -0.60
C ALA A 66 5.52 3.27 -1.90
N ALA A 67 5.46 2.30 -2.79
CA ALA A 67 4.75 2.45 -4.05
C ALA A 67 3.25 2.65 -3.82
N PHE A 68 2.67 1.88 -2.91
CA PHE A 68 1.25 1.99 -2.58
C PHE A 68 0.92 3.39 -2.04
N MET A 69 1.79 3.95 -1.20
CA MET A 69 1.57 5.26 -0.62
C MET A 69 1.65 6.39 -1.64
N LYS A 70 2.30 6.15 -2.77
CA LYS A 70 2.38 7.14 -3.84
C LYS A 70 1.14 7.18 -4.72
N LEU A 71 0.25 6.24 -4.56
CA LEU A 71 -0.99 6.21 -5.33
C LEU A 71 -1.91 7.36 -4.92
N LYS A 72 -2.82 7.70 -5.81
CA LYS A 72 -3.86 8.68 -5.47
C LYS A 72 -4.74 8.13 -4.35
N SER A 73 -5.28 9.04 -3.55
CA SER A 73 -6.15 8.63 -2.42
C SER A 73 -7.29 7.74 -2.88
N SER A 74 -7.91 8.08 -4.00
CA SER A 74 -9.03 7.29 -4.51
C SER A 74 -8.63 5.88 -4.84
N GLU A 75 -7.45 5.70 -5.42
CA GLU A 75 -6.95 4.38 -5.77
C GLU A 75 -6.60 3.57 -4.53
N ARG A 76 -5.95 4.21 -3.56
CA ARG A 76 -5.62 3.54 -2.30
C ARG A 76 -6.87 3.11 -1.57
N ASN A 77 -7.84 4.01 -1.48
CA ASN A 77 -9.09 3.73 -0.77
C ASN A 77 -9.86 2.60 -1.45
N ALA A 78 -9.89 2.61 -2.78
CA ALA A 78 -10.56 1.55 -3.52
C ALA A 78 -9.89 0.20 -3.27
N ALA A 79 -8.56 0.16 -3.29
CA ALA A 79 -7.82 -1.06 -3.04
C ALA A 79 -8.05 -1.58 -1.63
N LEU A 80 -8.02 -0.69 -0.63
CA LEU A 80 -8.25 -1.08 0.76
C LEU A 80 -9.67 -1.57 0.96
N ALA A 81 -10.64 -0.97 0.29
CA ALA A 81 -12.01 -1.42 0.36
C ALA A 81 -12.16 -2.83 -0.20
N MET A 82 -11.48 -3.12 -1.30
CA MET A 82 -11.49 -4.46 -1.88
C MET A 82 -10.82 -5.47 -0.96
N LEU A 83 -9.80 -5.05 -0.24
CA LEU A 83 -9.11 -5.91 0.71
C LEU A 83 -10.01 -6.30 1.87
N LYS A 84 -10.84 -5.37 2.33
CA LYS A 84 -11.78 -5.65 3.40
C LYS A 84 -12.97 -6.48 2.95
N GLY A 85 -13.32 -6.30 1.74
CA GLY A 85 -14.47 -6.98 1.18
C GLY A 85 -14.18 -8.39 0.83
#